data_128f9edf392d438a9346ccc9d3c57bb7
#
_entry.id   128f9edf392d438a9346ccc9d3c57bb7
#
_cell.length_a   1.000
_cell.length_b   1.000
_cell.length_c   1.000
_cell.angle_alpha   90.00
_cell.angle_beta   90.00
_cell.angle_gamma   90.00
#
_symmetry.space_group_name_H-M   'P 1'
#
loop_
_entity.id
_entity.type
_entity.pdbx_description
1 polymer ?
#
loop_
_entity_poly.entity_id
_entity_poly.type
_entity_poly.pdbx_seq_one_letter_code
_entity_poly.pdbx_strand_id
1 'polypeptide(L)'
;MTDPIAAPDEAGLNKPLTDLRSVLIAGESIEAWAIQRRMFALAHRRVLVAATSGRLVIITRPLLGGFDLVSVRWQDLEEVTLRVGVFGADLGVRAGKAADLASLGTQGAQRVELKGLRKEQAQAVYRICQAQDQAWREKRRVRELEELRARSGGIQVTAGAPLGGAPTAAGDDAVRRLQEAKRLLDARLITDAEYEAIKAKIVSP
;
A
#
# COMPACT_ATOMS: atom_id res chain seq x y z
N MET A 1 -24.78 6.99 -6.06
CA MET A 1 -23.34 7.19 -5.76
C MET A 1 -23.26 8.47 -4.95
N THR A 2 -23.25 8.35 -3.61
CA THR A 2 -23.32 9.48 -2.67
C THR A 2 -21.95 10.14 -2.67
N ASP A 3 -21.89 11.44 -2.95
CA ASP A 3 -20.67 12.22 -2.90
C ASP A 3 -20.10 12.18 -1.45
N PRO A 4 -18.93 11.56 -1.20
CA PRO A 4 -18.38 11.44 0.15
C PRO A 4 -17.99 12.79 0.76
N ILE A 5 -18.16 13.86 0.01
CA ILE A 5 -17.82 15.24 0.39
C ILE A 5 -19.06 16.07 0.76
N ALA A 6 -20.27 15.50 0.71
CA ALA A 6 -21.44 16.15 1.26
C ALA A 6 -21.26 16.34 2.77
N ALA A 7 -20.48 17.35 3.12
CA ALA A 7 -20.30 17.79 4.51
C ALA A 7 -21.60 18.44 4.96
N PRO A 8 -22.06 18.17 6.19
CA PRO A 8 -23.08 19.02 6.82
C PRO A 8 -22.56 20.48 6.79
N ASP A 9 -23.47 21.40 6.55
CA ASP A 9 -23.26 22.87 6.52
C ASP A 9 -22.69 23.38 7.84
N GLU A 10 -21.45 23.05 8.14
CA GLU A 10 -20.72 23.64 9.25
C GLU A 10 -19.90 24.82 8.76
N ALA A 11 -20.24 26.03 9.22
CA ALA A 11 -19.45 27.22 8.99
C ALA A 11 -17.98 26.95 9.31
N GLY A 12 -17.12 27.02 8.29
CA GLY A 12 -15.69 26.80 8.40
C GLY A 12 -15.13 25.49 7.83
N LEU A 13 -15.96 24.59 7.27
CA LEU A 13 -15.48 23.40 6.56
C LEU A 13 -15.22 23.67 5.06
N ASN A 14 -15.91 24.62 4.46
CA ASN A 14 -15.81 24.91 3.04
C ASN A 14 -14.37 25.26 2.62
N LYS A 15 -13.66 26.08 3.39
CA LYS A 15 -12.30 26.49 3.05
C LYS A 15 -11.29 25.34 3.11
N PRO A 16 -11.21 24.49 4.18
CA PRO A 16 -10.35 23.30 4.17
C PRO A 16 -10.63 22.34 3.01
N LEU A 17 -11.88 22.13 2.65
CA LEU A 17 -12.24 21.26 1.55
C LEU A 17 -11.90 21.87 0.18
N THR A 18 -12.03 23.19 0.03
CA THR A 18 -11.58 23.90 -1.17
C THR A 18 -10.07 23.82 -1.31
N ASP A 19 -9.32 24.04 -0.23
CA ASP A 19 -7.86 23.89 -0.21
C ASP A 19 -7.46 22.46 -0.59
N LEU A 20 -8.16 21.45 -0.06
CA LEU A 20 -7.94 20.04 -0.43
C LEU A 20 -8.17 19.82 -1.93
N ARG A 21 -9.29 20.29 -2.46
CA ARG A 21 -9.60 20.13 -3.89
C ARG A 21 -8.59 20.80 -4.81
N SER A 22 -8.03 21.94 -4.40
CA SER A 22 -7.02 22.67 -5.19
C SER A 22 -5.69 21.94 -5.34
N VAL A 23 -5.39 20.97 -4.48
CA VAL A 23 -4.13 20.22 -4.48
C VAL A 23 -4.27 18.79 -5.04
N LEU A 24 -5.47 18.39 -5.43
CA LEU A 24 -5.70 17.08 -6.06
C LEU A 24 -5.12 17.06 -7.48
N ILE A 25 -4.56 15.93 -7.85
CA ILE A 25 -4.08 15.65 -9.21
C ILE A 25 -5.28 15.29 -10.10
N ALA A 26 -5.19 15.57 -11.38
CA ALA A 26 -6.23 15.19 -12.34
C ALA A 26 -6.50 13.67 -12.28
N GLY A 27 -7.77 13.30 -12.08
CA GLY A 27 -8.19 11.90 -11.90
C GLY A 27 -8.07 11.36 -10.47
N GLU A 28 -7.53 12.12 -9.52
CA GLU A 28 -7.48 11.75 -8.12
C GLU A 28 -8.84 12.01 -7.44
N SER A 29 -9.39 11.00 -6.78
CA SER A 29 -10.65 11.07 -6.05
C SER A 29 -10.43 11.00 -4.53
N ILE A 30 -11.25 11.71 -3.77
CA ILE A 30 -11.24 11.63 -2.30
C ILE A 30 -12.14 10.45 -1.90
N GLU A 31 -11.56 9.47 -1.21
CA GLU A 31 -12.29 8.29 -0.73
C GLU A 31 -12.81 8.49 0.70
N ALA A 32 -12.04 9.15 1.55
CA ALA A 32 -12.45 9.53 2.90
C ALA A 32 -11.66 10.76 3.36
N TRP A 33 -12.21 11.48 4.32
CA TRP A 33 -11.52 12.61 4.95
C TRP A 33 -11.91 12.74 6.43
N ALA A 34 -11.03 13.34 7.23
CA ALA A 34 -11.30 13.65 8.63
C ALA A 34 -10.74 15.03 8.99
N ILE A 35 -11.50 15.77 9.79
CA ILE A 35 -11.09 17.09 10.28
C ILE A 35 -11.00 17.12 11.79
N GLN A 36 -10.07 17.90 12.30
CA GLN A 36 -9.90 18.15 13.72
C GLN A 36 -11.13 18.85 14.31
N ARG A 37 -11.56 18.41 15.50
CA ARG A 37 -12.65 19.05 16.25
C ARG A 37 -12.26 20.46 16.69
N ARG A 38 -13.23 21.37 16.72
CA ARG A 38 -13.02 22.79 17.04
C ARG A 38 -12.37 23.01 18.42
N MET A 39 -12.73 22.17 19.40
CA MET A 39 -12.17 22.25 20.77
C MET A 39 -10.67 21.92 20.85
N PHE A 40 -10.14 21.12 19.92
CA PHE A 40 -8.71 20.81 19.83
C PHE A 40 -7.95 21.81 18.96
N ALA A 41 -8.66 22.67 18.26
CA ALA A 41 -8.10 23.70 17.39
C ALA A 41 -7.83 25.03 18.12
N LEU A 42 -7.95 25.08 19.46
CA LEU A 42 -7.69 26.26 20.27
C LEU A 42 -6.24 26.77 20.18
N ALA A 43 -5.31 25.91 19.81
CA ALA A 43 -3.90 26.26 19.56
C ALA A 43 -3.63 26.64 18.11
N HIS A 44 -4.62 27.14 17.39
CA HIS A 44 -4.44 27.85 16.12
C HIS A 44 -4.19 26.99 14.86
N ARG A 45 -4.32 25.67 14.93
CA ARG A 45 -4.14 24.82 13.74
C ARG A 45 -5.34 23.91 13.57
N ARG A 46 -5.97 23.95 12.41
CA ARG A 46 -6.94 22.94 11.99
C ARG A 46 -6.24 21.97 11.07
N VAL A 47 -6.28 20.71 11.45
CA VAL A 47 -5.73 19.62 10.66
C VAL A 47 -6.88 18.96 9.89
N LEU A 48 -6.68 18.79 8.59
CA LEU A 48 -7.50 17.96 7.72
C LEU A 48 -6.63 16.82 7.21
N VAL A 49 -7.13 15.62 7.27
CA VAL A 49 -6.51 14.46 6.62
C VAL A 49 -7.50 13.87 5.61
N ALA A 50 -7.02 13.53 4.43
CA ALA A 50 -7.80 12.92 3.36
C ALA A 50 -7.08 11.72 2.78
N ALA A 51 -7.78 10.61 2.68
CA ALA A 51 -7.37 9.44 1.94
C ALA A 51 -7.92 9.57 0.51
N THR A 52 -7.02 9.60 -0.47
CA THR A 52 -7.37 9.68 -1.88
C THR A 52 -7.06 8.35 -2.58
N SER A 53 -7.45 8.23 -3.83
CA SER A 53 -7.12 7.06 -4.65
C SER A 53 -5.61 6.84 -4.83
N GLY A 54 -4.77 7.89 -4.70
CA GLY A 54 -3.32 7.84 -4.93
C GLY A 54 -2.45 7.96 -3.69
N ARG A 55 -2.89 8.67 -2.66
CA ARG A 55 -2.08 9.06 -1.50
C ARG A 55 -2.91 9.46 -0.29
N LEU A 56 -2.24 9.55 0.87
CA LEU A 56 -2.77 10.22 2.06
C LEU A 56 -2.32 11.68 2.04
N VAL A 57 -3.24 12.62 2.14
CA VAL A 57 -3.00 14.06 2.15
C VAL A 57 -3.30 14.61 3.52
N ILE A 58 -2.37 15.35 4.12
CA ILE A 58 -2.52 16.01 5.41
C ILE A 58 -2.35 17.51 5.18
N ILE A 59 -3.36 18.28 5.53
CA ILE A 59 -3.35 19.73 5.43
C ILE A 59 -3.37 20.32 6.84
N THR A 60 -2.40 21.16 7.15
CA THR A 60 -2.34 21.91 8.40
C THR A 60 -2.47 23.39 8.11
N ARG A 61 -3.38 24.08 8.79
CA ARG A 61 -3.65 25.51 8.56
C ARG A 61 -3.18 26.34 9.74
N PRO A 62 -2.14 27.18 9.54
CA PRO A 62 -1.70 28.14 10.55
C PRO A 62 -2.70 29.29 10.72
N LEU A 63 -2.53 30.08 11.79
CA LEU A 63 -3.39 31.24 12.11
C LEU A 63 -3.39 32.34 11.06
N LEU A 64 -2.20 32.64 10.53
CA LEU A 64 -1.98 33.81 9.68
C LEU A 64 -2.31 33.56 8.20
N GLY A 65 -3.12 32.54 7.89
CA GLY A 65 -3.53 32.21 6.52
C GLY A 65 -2.61 31.18 5.86
N GLY A 66 -2.99 30.73 4.65
CA GLY A 66 -2.29 29.66 3.96
C GLY A 66 -2.56 28.25 4.54
N PHE A 67 -1.86 27.28 4.02
CA PHE A 67 -1.85 25.92 4.53
C PHE A 67 -0.51 25.23 4.22
N ASP A 68 -0.12 24.32 5.10
CA ASP A 68 1.00 23.41 4.89
C ASP A 68 0.42 22.07 4.44
N LEU A 69 1.00 21.48 3.40
CA LEU A 69 0.56 20.22 2.85
C LEU A 69 1.66 19.17 3.00
N VAL A 70 1.28 18.04 3.55
CA VAL A 70 2.10 16.83 3.58
C VAL A 70 1.35 15.73 2.85
N SER A 71 2.01 15.05 1.92
CA SER A 71 1.44 13.91 1.22
C SER A 71 2.29 12.66 1.42
N VAL A 72 1.63 11.52 1.64
CA VAL A 72 2.27 10.22 1.80
C VAL A 72 1.67 9.29 0.74
N ARG A 73 2.49 8.81 -0.19
CA ARG A 73 2.04 7.83 -1.18
C ARG A 73 1.73 6.52 -0.48
N TRP A 74 0.75 5.77 -0.98
CA TRP A 74 0.37 4.48 -0.39
C TRP A 74 1.53 3.47 -0.32
N GLN A 75 2.45 3.51 -1.28
CA GLN A 75 3.64 2.66 -1.31
C GLN A 75 4.64 2.95 -0.18
N ASP A 76 4.65 4.18 0.33
CA ASP A 76 5.59 4.68 1.34
C ASP A 76 4.99 4.62 2.75
N LEU A 77 3.70 4.27 2.86
CA LEU A 77 2.99 4.11 4.12
C LEU A 77 3.47 2.83 4.81
N GLU A 78 4.04 2.96 6.02
CA GLU A 78 4.52 1.82 6.82
C GLU A 78 3.52 1.40 7.90
N GLU A 79 2.96 2.38 8.59
CA GLU A 79 2.09 2.12 9.72
C GLU A 79 1.06 3.24 9.89
N VAL A 80 -0.17 2.85 10.15
CA VAL A 80 -1.24 3.76 10.58
C VAL A 80 -1.84 3.23 11.87
N THR A 81 -1.91 4.09 12.88
CA THR A 81 -2.51 3.78 14.18
C THR A 81 -3.71 4.68 14.43
N LEU A 82 -4.77 4.14 14.99
CA LEU A 82 -5.96 4.90 15.39
C LEU A 82 -6.23 4.69 16.87
N ARG A 83 -6.35 5.79 17.61
CA ARG A 83 -6.82 5.79 18.99
C ARG A 83 -8.13 6.54 19.07
N VAL A 84 -9.19 5.87 19.52
CA VAL A 84 -10.51 6.49 19.69
C VAL A 84 -10.72 6.80 21.18
N GLY A 85 -10.71 8.08 21.50
CA GLY A 85 -10.95 8.58 22.86
C GLY A 85 -12.40 9.05 23.06
N VAL A 86 -12.69 9.60 24.24
CA VAL A 86 -14.03 10.12 24.57
C VAL A 86 -14.38 11.34 23.71
N PHE A 87 -13.44 12.25 23.54
CA PHE A 87 -13.67 13.54 22.87
C PHE A 87 -13.26 13.61 21.40
N GLY A 88 -12.59 12.60 20.87
CA GLY A 88 -12.11 12.58 19.48
C GLY A 88 -11.34 11.31 19.18
N ALA A 89 -10.70 11.29 18.03
CA ALA A 89 -9.80 10.23 17.61
C ALA A 89 -8.43 10.81 17.23
N ASP A 90 -7.38 10.09 17.56
CA ASP A 90 -6.00 10.44 17.20
C ASP A 90 -5.51 9.44 16.16
N LEU A 91 -5.01 9.95 15.05
CA LEU A 91 -4.46 9.17 13.94
C LEU A 91 -2.95 9.36 13.89
N GLY A 92 -2.20 8.29 14.09
CA GLY A 92 -0.75 8.27 13.90
C GLY A 92 -0.41 7.69 12.52
N VAL A 93 0.44 8.38 11.77
CA VAL A 93 0.90 7.96 10.44
C VAL A 93 2.42 7.89 10.46
N ARG A 94 2.98 6.78 10.01
CA ARG A 94 4.43 6.62 9.82
C ARG A 94 4.70 6.29 8.35
N ALA A 95 5.58 7.08 7.75
CA ALA A 95 6.07 6.86 6.40
C ALA A 95 7.52 6.33 6.43
N GLY A 96 7.86 5.47 5.50
CA GLY A 96 9.18 4.86 5.38
C GLY A 96 10.27 5.85 4.96
N LYS A 97 11.54 5.45 5.16
CA LYS A 97 12.72 6.26 4.79
C LYS A 97 12.85 6.55 3.30
N ALA A 98 12.17 5.77 2.45
CA ALA A 98 12.13 5.95 1.01
C ALA A 98 11.04 6.95 0.56
N ALA A 99 10.27 7.50 1.50
CA ALA A 99 9.33 8.57 1.19
C ALA A 99 10.12 9.72 0.57
N ASP A 100 9.79 10.00 -0.68
CA ASP A 100 10.42 11.03 -1.50
C ASP A 100 10.48 12.34 -0.71
N LEU A 101 11.61 13.04 -0.76
CA LEU A 101 11.92 14.29 -0.05
C LEU A 101 10.82 15.36 -0.14
N ALA A 102 9.95 15.27 -1.15
CA ALA A 102 8.77 16.12 -1.32
C ALA A 102 7.63 15.83 -0.33
N SER A 103 7.61 14.67 0.33
CA SER A 103 6.48 14.27 1.18
C SER A 103 6.60 14.70 2.63
N LEU A 104 7.78 14.77 3.21
CA LEU A 104 7.97 15.00 4.65
C LEU A 104 9.28 15.73 5.00
N GLY A 105 9.73 16.73 4.26
CA GLY A 105 10.88 17.58 4.67
C GLY A 105 12.00 16.83 5.41
N THR A 106 13.05 16.64 4.77
CA THR A 106 14.48 16.49 5.10
C THR A 106 15.02 15.47 6.10
N GLN A 107 14.28 14.69 6.90
CA GLN A 107 14.96 13.69 7.76
C GLN A 107 14.10 12.49 8.17
N GLY A 108 14.44 11.32 7.62
CA GLY A 108 14.12 10.02 8.22
C GLY A 108 12.64 9.65 8.30
N ALA A 109 12.34 8.40 8.65
CA ALA A 109 10.98 7.93 8.92
C ALA A 109 10.25 8.88 9.88
N GLN A 110 9.32 9.68 9.36
CA GLN A 110 8.61 10.67 10.17
C GLN A 110 7.28 10.08 10.63
N ARG A 111 7.05 10.18 11.93
CA ARG A 111 5.77 9.92 12.54
C ARG A 111 5.01 11.22 12.71
N VAL A 112 3.84 11.31 12.10
CA VAL A 112 2.92 12.43 12.25
C VAL A 112 1.75 11.98 13.12
N GLU A 113 1.48 12.71 14.20
CA GLU A 113 0.31 12.48 15.05
C GLU A 113 -0.74 13.56 14.82
N LEU A 114 -1.92 13.16 14.38
CA LEU A 114 -3.07 14.01 14.13
C LEU A 114 -4.07 13.84 15.26
N LYS A 115 -4.14 14.81 16.17
CA LYS A 115 -4.93 14.70 17.40
C LYS A 115 -6.31 15.34 17.28
N GLY A 116 -7.29 14.72 17.96
CA GLY A 116 -8.61 15.29 18.12
C GLY A 116 -9.45 15.34 16.85
N LEU A 117 -9.29 14.39 15.96
CA LEU A 117 -10.13 14.23 14.78
C LEU A 117 -11.56 13.79 15.16
N ARG A 118 -12.52 14.01 14.28
CA ARG A 118 -13.87 13.47 14.41
C ARG A 118 -13.82 11.95 14.27
N LYS A 119 -14.45 11.22 15.20
CA LYS A 119 -14.32 9.76 15.35
C LYS A 119 -14.69 9.00 14.09
N GLU A 120 -15.90 9.24 13.59
CA GLU A 120 -16.45 8.53 12.43
C GLU A 120 -15.61 8.78 11.18
N GLN A 121 -15.19 10.02 10.99
CA GLN A 121 -14.36 10.41 9.87
C GLN A 121 -12.95 9.79 9.96
N ALA A 122 -12.33 9.83 11.15
CA ALA A 122 -11.01 9.23 11.38
C ALA A 122 -11.04 7.71 11.18
N GLN A 123 -12.12 7.05 11.60
CA GLN A 123 -12.32 5.62 11.35
C GLN A 123 -12.48 5.31 9.85
N ALA A 124 -13.17 6.17 9.10
CA ALA A 124 -13.30 6.02 7.65
C ALA A 124 -11.93 6.13 6.97
N VAL A 125 -11.15 7.18 7.28
CA VAL A 125 -9.78 7.35 6.76
C VAL A 125 -8.89 6.15 7.14
N TYR A 126 -8.94 5.71 8.41
CA TYR A 126 -8.15 4.56 8.86
C TYR A 126 -8.47 3.29 8.07
N ARG A 127 -9.75 3.00 7.79
CA ARG A 127 -10.15 1.83 6.99
C ARG A 127 -9.57 1.87 5.59
N ILE A 128 -9.58 3.04 4.94
CA ILE A 128 -8.96 3.20 3.61
C ILE A 128 -7.45 2.98 3.69
N CYS A 129 -6.77 3.57 4.70
CA CYS A 129 -5.33 3.35 4.89
C CYS A 129 -4.99 1.86 5.04
N GLN A 130 -5.78 1.10 5.82
CA GLN A 130 -5.58 -0.34 5.99
C GLN A 130 -5.81 -1.12 4.68
N ALA A 131 -6.86 -0.77 3.94
CA ALA A 131 -7.13 -1.41 2.65
C ALA A 131 -5.99 -1.16 1.64
N GLN A 132 -5.49 0.07 1.58
CA GLN A 132 -4.38 0.44 0.70
C GLN A 132 -3.06 -0.24 1.11
N ASP A 133 -2.76 -0.31 2.41
CA ASP A 133 -1.57 -1.02 2.92
C ASP A 133 -1.61 -2.50 2.54
N GLN A 134 -2.75 -3.18 2.74
CA GLN A 134 -2.92 -4.57 2.33
C GLN A 134 -2.73 -4.75 0.81
N ALA A 135 -3.34 -3.89 0.00
CA ALA A 135 -3.20 -3.94 -1.46
C ALA A 135 -1.74 -3.74 -1.92
N TRP A 136 -1.00 -2.85 -1.27
CA TRP A 136 0.42 -2.62 -1.58
C TRP A 136 1.34 -3.73 -1.10
N ARG A 137 1.04 -4.37 0.05
CA ARG A 137 1.76 -5.58 0.50
C ARG A 137 1.60 -6.72 -0.50
N GLU A 138 0.39 -6.94 -0.98
CA GLU A 138 0.15 -7.98 -1.99
C GLU A 138 0.85 -7.67 -3.32
N LYS A 139 0.80 -6.43 -3.80
CA LYS A 139 1.54 -6.03 -5.00
C LYS A 139 3.06 -6.25 -4.86
N ARG A 140 3.64 -5.96 -3.69
CA ARG A 140 5.07 -6.21 -3.43
C ARG A 140 5.38 -7.70 -3.46
N ARG A 141 4.55 -8.51 -2.80
CA ARG A 141 4.69 -9.97 -2.79
C ARG A 141 4.64 -10.57 -4.20
N VAL A 142 3.68 -10.14 -5.01
CA VAL A 142 3.56 -10.61 -6.40
C VAL A 142 4.81 -10.26 -7.21
N ARG A 143 5.30 -9.01 -7.13
CA ARG A 143 6.54 -8.60 -7.81
C ARG A 143 7.75 -9.42 -7.37
N GLU A 144 7.89 -9.63 -6.07
CA GLU A 144 8.99 -10.44 -5.52
C GLU A 144 8.96 -11.88 -6.07
N LEU A 145 7.77 -12.49 -6.12
CA LEU A 145 7.58 -13.81 -6.74
C LEU A 145 7.90 -13.81 -8.24
N GLU A 146 7.50 -12.78 -8.96
CA GLU A 146 7.81 -12.62 -10.39
C GLU A 146 9.32 -12.45 -10.62
N GLU A 147 10.00 -11.67 -9.79
CA GLU A 147 11.46 -11.51 -9.83
C GLU A 147 12.19 -12.82 -9.53
N LEU A 148 11.72 -13.57 -8.51
CA LEU A 148 12.29 -14.89 -8.20
C LEU A 148 12.09 -15.87 -9.34
N ARG A 149 10.92 -15.89 -9.98
CA ARG A 149 10.66 -16.68 -11.17
C ARG A 149 11.55 -16.30 -12.35
N ALA A 150 11.75 -15.00 -12.58
CA ALA A 150 12.64 -14.50 -13.62
C ALA A 150 14.11 -14.88 -13.37
N ARG A 151 14.57 -14.79 -12.11
CA ARG A 151 15.94 -15.16 -11.71
C ARG A 151 16.18 -16.67 -11.76
N SER A 152 15.18 -17.48 -11.47
CA SER A 152 15.28 -18.96 -11.58
C SER A 152 15.29 -19.47 -13.02
N GLY A 153 15.39 -18.55 -14.00
CA GLY A 153 15.43 -18.89 -15.42
C GLY A 153 14.21 -19.72 -15.79
N GLY A 154 13.04 -19.06 -15.81
CA GLY A 154 11.73 -19.70 -15.92
C GLY A 154 11.80 -21.06 -16.60
N ILE A 155 11.45 -22.11 -15.87
CA ILE A 155 11.19 -23.41 -16.49
C ILE A 155 9.98 -23.18 -17.38
N GLN A 156 10.24 -22.71 -18.61
CA GLN A 156 9.23 -22.73 -19.66
C GLN A 156 8.93 -24.20 -19.94
N VAL A 157 7.86 -24.67 -19.34
CA VAL A 157 7.21 -25.89 -19.82
C VAL A 157 6.60 -25.51 -21.16
N THR A 158 7.44 -25.39 -22.18
CA THR A 158 7.01 -25.32 -23.57
C THR A 158 6.44 -26.70 -23.91
N ALA A 159 5.12 -26.82 -23.82
CA ALA A 159 4.43 -27.93 -24.44
C ALA A 159 4.68 -27.81 -25.99
N GLY A 160 5.62 -28.60 -26.49
CA GLY A 160 5.82 -28.76 -27.91
C GLY A 160 7.13 -28.22 -28.50
N ALA A 161 8.24 -28.92 -28.30
CA ALA A 161 9.33 -28.94 -29.28
C ALA A 161 9.92 -30.37 -29.35
N PRO A 162 10.13 -30.96 -30.53
CA PRO A 162 10.64 -32.30 -30.67
C PRO A 162 12.13 -32.35 -30.37
N LEU A 163 12.49 -33.22 -29.44
CA LEU A 163 13.87 -33.56 -29.10
C LEU A 163 14.51 -34.41 -30.20
N GLY A 164 15.47 -33.85 -30.89
CA GLY A 164 16.46 -34.62 -31.63
C GLY A 164 17.84 -34.39 -31.03
N GLY A 165 18.51 -35.43 -30.53
CA GLY A 165 19.96 -35.43 -30.33
C GLY A 165 20.50 -36.03 -29.04
N ALA A 166 20.91 -37.34 -29.15
CA ALA A 166 21.97 -38.11 -28.45
C ALA A 166 21.94 -38.38 -26.94
N PRO A 167 22.17 -39.64 -26.52
CA PRO A 167 22.07 -40.13 -25.17
C PRO A 167 23.43 -40.14 -24.46
N THR A 168 23.63 -39.33 -23.42
CA THR A 168 24.55 -39.65 -22.29
C THR A 168 24.38 -38.54 -21.23
N ALA A 169 23.85 -38.89 -20.11
CA ALA A 169 23.67 -38.14 -18.83
C ALA A 169 22.20 -37.99 -18.38
N ALA A 170 21.28 -38.84 -18.81
CA ALA A 170 19.84 -38.72 -18.51
C ALA A 170 19.52 -38.86 -17.01
N GLY A 171 20.37 -39.55 -16.24
CA GLY A 171 20.15 -39.79 -14.80
C GLY A 171 20.43 -38.55 -13.94
N ASP A 172 21.56 -37.90 -14.16
CA ASP A 172 21.96 -36.73 -13.34
C ASP A 172 21.10 -35.52 -13.58
N ASP A 173 20.62 -35.34 -14.80
CA ASP A 173 19.77 -34.21 -15.18
C ASP A 173 18.35 -34.37 -14.60
N ALA A 174 17.83 -35.59 -14.55
CA ALA A 174 16.55 -35.92 -13.92
C ALA A 174 16.59 -35.68 -12.41
N VAL A 175 17.67 -36.09 -11.74
CA VAL A 175 17.86 -35.87 -10.31
C VAL A 175 17.98 -34.39 -10.00
N ARG A 176 18.69 -33.60 -10.81
CA ARG A 176 18.85 -32.17 -10.66
C ARG A 176 17.51 -31.45 -10.79
N ARG A 177 16.70 -31.81 -11.78
CA ARG A 177 15.35 -31.25 -12.01
C ARG A 177 14.39 -31.60 -10.85
N LEU A 178 14.46 -32.81 -10.31
CA LEU A 178 13.67 -33.20 -9.14
C LEU A 178 14.06 -32.44 -7.88
N GLN A 179 15.36 -32.21 -7.65
CA GLN A 179 15.84 -31.41 -6.53
C GLN A 179 15.41 -29.96 -6.63
N GLU A 180 15.41 -29.39 -7.84
CA GLU A 180 14.98 -28.03 -8.10
C GLU A 180 13.47 -27.88 -7.90
N ALA A 181 12.66 -28.82 -8.39
CA ALA A 181 11.22 -28.86 -8.16
C ALA A 181 10.90 -28.98 -6.64
N LYS A 182 11.65 -29.76 -5.89
CA LYS A 182 11.49 -29.88 -4.45
C LYS A 182 11.81 -28.57 -3.73
N ARG A 183 12.87 -27.86 -4.13
CA ARG A 183 13.19 -26.53 -3.59
C ARG A 183 12.07 -25.51 -3.83
N LEU A 184 11.44 -25.56 -5.01
CA LEU A 184 10.31 -24.69 -5.34
C LEU A 184 9.08 -25.01 -4.49
N LEU A 185 8.83 -26.30 -4.19
CA LEU A 185 7.76 -26.72 -3.30
C LEU A 185 8.03 -26.27 -1.85
N ASP A 186 9.26 -26.51 -1.35
CA ASP A 186 9.67 -26.12 0.00
C ASP A 186 9.60 -24.58 0.18
N ALA A 187 9.89 -23.83 -0.88
CA ALA A 187 9.74 -22.37 -0.94
C ALA A 187 8.28 -21.92 -1.17
N ARG A 188 7.31 -22.83 -1.27
CA ARG A 188 5.89 -22.57 -1.57
C ARG A 188 5.67 -21.79 -2.88
N LEU A 189 6.55 -21.96 -3.85
CA LEU A 189 6.48 -21.30 -5.16
C LEU A 189 5.65 -22.14 -6.15
N ILE A 190 5.47 -23.43 -5.88
CA ILE A 190 4.60 -24.35 -6.60
C ILE A 190 3.72 -25.10 -5.60
N THR A 191 2.57 -25.57 -6.05
CA THR A 191 1.64 -26.41 -5.29
C THR A 191 2.07 -27.88 -5.34
N ASP A 192 1.58 -28.69 -4.40
CA ASP A 192 1.80 -30.15 -4.39
C ASP A 192 1.36 -30.80 -5.70
N ALA A 193 0.26 -30.34 -6.30
CA ALA A 193 -0.24 -30.84 -7.57
C ALA A 193 0.72 -30.54 -8.74
N GLU A 194 1.31 -29.35 -8.77
CA GLU A 194 2.32 -28.98 -9.78
C GLU A 194 3.61 -29.74 -9.58
N TYR A 195 4.05 -29.98 -8.34
CA TYR A 195 5.21 -30.80 -8.03
C TYR A 195 5.02 -32.25 -8.52
N GLU A 196 3.88 -32.88 -8.22
CA GLU A 196 3.58 -34.24 -8.69
C GLU A 196 3.47 -34.32 -10.22
N ALA A 197 2.96 -33.30 -10.89
CA ALA A 197 2.94 -33.22 -12.34
C ALA A 197 4.37 -33.12 -12.94
N ILE A 198 5.26 -32.35 -12.33
CA ILE A 198 6.67 -32.24 -12.75
C ILE A 198 7.39 -33.57 -12.52
N LYS A 199 7.19 -34.19 -11.37
CA LYS A 199 7.78 -35.49 -11.00
C LYS A 199 7.32 -36.59 -11.97
N ALA A 200 6.04 -36.63 -12.31
CA ALA A 200 5.50 -37.61 -13.27
C ALA A 200 6.17 -37.45 -14.66
N LYS A 201 6.41 -36.20 -15.12
CA LYS A 201 7.10 -35.93 -16.39
C LYS A 201 8.58 -36.33 -16.37
N ILE A 202 9.26 -36.26 -15.24
CA ILE A 202 10.68 -36.62 -15.11
C ILE A 202 10.86 -38.11 -15.00
N VAL A 203 9.92 -38.81 -14.34
CA VAL A 203 10.00 -40.24 -14.07
C VAL A 203 9.41 -41.08 -15.20
N SER A 204 8.47 -40.55 -15.97
CA SER A 204 7.92 -41.27 -17.14
C SER A 204 8.64 -40.78 -18.41
N PRO A 205 9.51 -41.60 -19.01
CA PRO A 205 10.22 -41.30 -20.24
C PRO A 205 9.29 -41.22 -21.44
#